data_c035679fae291a1ad02e44440b3af57a
#
_entry.id   c035679fae291a1ad02e44440b3af57a
#
_cell.length_a   1.000
_cell.length_b   1.000
_cell.length_c   1.000
_cell.angle_alpha   90.00
_cell.angle_beta   90.00
_cell.angle_gamma   90.00
#
_symmetry.space_group_name_H-M   'P 1'
#
loop_
_entity.id
_entity.type
_entity.pdbx_description
1 polymer ?
#
loop_
_entity_poly.entity_id
_entity_poly.type
_entity_poly.pdbx_seq_one_letter_code
_entity_poly.pdbx_strand_id
1 'polypeptide(L)'
;MSEQPQTTNVPQPVTDDSIRVRHLSHYQFSWVAQEPGQPGVFTLQLVLDQGAWEEVLTVDAEDAEVLQGLLRKQKDVAYDVNRRVLMFGTTPVGHS
;
A
#
# COMPACT_ATOMS: atom_id res chain seq x y z
N MET A 1 -3.49 -26.06 22.97
CA MET A 1 -3.37 -25.96 22.57
C MET A 1 -3.41 -25.59 22.08
N SER A 2 -3.24 -25.51 21.83
CA SER A 2 -3.08 -25.12 21.24
C SER A 2 -3.03 -24.69 20.48
N GLU A 3 -3.05 -24.64 20.24
CA GLU A 3 -2.85 -24.33 19.48
C GLU A 3 -2.75 -23.99 18.85
N GLN A 4 -2.81 -24.04 18.56
CA GLN A 4 -2.66 -23.74 17.93
C GLN A 4 -2.44 -23.63 17.40
N PRO A 5 -2.36 -23.65 17.47
CA PRO A 5 -2.12 -23.71 16.68
C PRO A 5 -2.12 -23.56 15.85
N GLN A 6 -2.00 -23.44 15.61
CA GLN A 6 -1.79 -23.35 14.94
C GLN A 6 -1.81 -23.39 14.19
N THR A 7 -1.95 -23.43 14.22
CA THR A 7 -1.83 -23.55 13.50
C THR A 7 -1.60 -23.59 12.70
N THR A 8 -1.52 -23.51 12.91
CA THR A 8 -1.27 -23.77 12.24
C THR A 8 -0.59 -23.85 11.24
N ASN A 9 -0.14 -24.25 10.94
CA ASN A 9 0.67 -24.56 10.06
C ASN A 9 0.15 -24.76 8.74
N VAL A 10 -0.98 -24.34 8.48
CA VAL A 10 -1.53 -24.25 7.16
C VAL A 10 -0.73 -23.20 6.41
N PRO A 11 -0.18 -23.51 5.26
CA PRO A 11 0.57 -22.52 4.53
C PRO A 11 -0.28 -21.31 4.20
N GLN A 12 0.31 -20.16 4.34
CA GLN A 12 -0.33 -18.90 4.00
C GLN A 12 0.37 -18.38 2.77
N PRO A 13 0.00 -18.82 1.59
CA PRO A 13 0.80 -18.51 0.42
C PRO A 13 0.92 -17.03 0.12
N VAL A 14 -0.01 -16.21 0.63
CA VAL A 14 -0.03 -14.82 0.23
C VAL A 14 0.22 -13.85 1.36
N THR A 15 0.24 -14.30 2.60
CA THR A 15 0.35 -13.39 3.73
C THR A 15 1.58 -13.73 4.56
N ASP A 16 2.72 -13.59 3.95
CA ASP A 16 3.98 -13.76 4.67
C ASP A 16 4.39 -12.41 5.22
N ASP A 17 4.33 -12.27 6.54
CA ASP A 17 4.62 -11.00 7.19
C ASP A 17 6.08 -10.61 7.05
N SER A 18 6.96 -11.53 6.68
CA SER A 18 8.35 -11.18 6.49
C SER A 18 8.58 -10.40 5.21
N ILE A 19 7.64 -10.41 4.30
CA ILE A 19 7.77 -9.68 3.05
C ILE A 19 7.45 -8.22 3.31
N ARG A 20 8.45 -7.36 3.18
CA ARG A 20 8.29 -5.94 3.47
C ARG A 20 7.98 -5.11 2.26
N VAL A 21 8.51 -5.49 1.11
CA VAL A 21 8.28 -4.74 -0.12
C VAL A 21 7.25 -5.49 -0.93
N ARG A 22 6.14 -4.85 -1.20
CA ARG A 22 5.02 -5.49 -1.87
C ARG A 22 4.62 -4.67 -3.07
N HIS A 23 4.13 -5.36 -4.09
CA HIS A 23 3.71 -4.71 -5.32
C HIS A 23 2.33 -4.09 -5.16
N LEU A 24 2.20 -2.89 -5.71
CA LEU A 24 0.90 -2.22 -5.73
C LEU A 24 0.04 -2.83 -6.82
N SER A 25 -1.15 -3.31 -6.43
CA SER A 25 -2.11 -3.87 -7.37
C SER A 25 -3.18 -2.87 -7.74
N HIS A 26 -3.71 -2.19 -6.74
CA HIS A 26 -4.75 -1.17 -6.92
C HIS A 26 -4.53 -0.05 -5.95
N TYR A 27 -5.07 1.11 -6.28
CA TYR A 27 -5.07 2.22 -5.34
C TYR A 27 -6.37 2.99 -5.51
N GLN A 28 -6.74 3.69 -4.45
CA GLN A 28 -7.92 4.53 -4.48
C GLN A 28 -7.68 5.77 -3.64
N PHE A 29 -7.91 6.93 -4.25
CA PHE A 29 -7.91 8.18 -3.51
C PHE A 29 -9.32 8.47 -3.04
N SER A 30 -9.43 8.99 -1.83
CA SER A 30 -10.71 9.40 -1.27
C SER A 30 -10.51 10.70 -0.52
N TRP A 31 -11.54 11.50 -0.50
CA TRP A 31 -11.57 12.69 0.33
C TRP A 31 -12.68 12.50 1.35
N VAL A 32 -12.31 12.61 2.61
CA VAL A 32 -13.24 12.37 3.71
C VAL A 32 -13.62 13.71 4.30
N ALA A 33 -14.91 14.01 4.24
CA ALA A 33 -15.43 15.25 4.81
C ALA A 33 -15.37 15.14 6.34
N GLN A 34 -14.97 16.23 6.94
CA GLN A 34 -14.99 16.35 8.39
C GLN A 34 -16.23 17.12 8.79
N GLU A 35 -16.28 17.53 10.05
CA GLU A 35 -17.39 18.33 10.53
C GLU A 35 -17.40 19.67 9.82
N PRO A 36 -18.58 20.33 9.76
CA PRO A 36 -18.66 21.64 9.10
C PRO A 36 -17.64 22.60 9.68
N GLY A 37 -16.94 23.29 8.78
CA GLY A 37 -15.91 24.23 9.16
C GLY A 37 -14.54 23.61 9.33
N GLN A 38 -14.44 22.29 9.24
CA GLN A 38 -13.15 21.60 9.35
C GLN A 38 -12.66 21.20 7.98
N PRO A 39 -11.35 21.25 7.73
CA PRO A 39 -10.82 20.79 6.45
C PRO A 39 -11.07 19.30 6.30
N GLY A 40 -11.32 18.89 5.06
CA GLY A 40 -11.41 17.48 4.77
C GLY A 40 -10.04 16.81 4.77
N VAL A 41 -10.06 15.49 4.68
CA VAL A 41 -8.85 14.68 4.75
C VAL A 41 -8.78 13.82 3.51
N PHE A 42 -7.64 13.85 2.84
CA PHE A 42 -7.39 12.95 1.73
C PHE A 42 -6.77 11.66 2.24
N THR A 43 -7.29 10.55 1.76
CA THR A 43 -6.73 9.24 2.08
C THR A 43 -6.37 8.52 0.80
N LEU A 44 -5.35 7.69 0.90
CA LEU A 44 -4.91 6.86 -0.21
C LEU A 44 -4.89 5.43 0.28
N GLN A 45 -5.73 4.61 -0.33
CA GLN A 45 -5.76 3.20 -0.02
C GLN A 45 -4.89 2.45 -1.02
N LEU A 46 -4.01 1.63 -0.52
CA LEU A 46 -3.15 0.78 -1.33
C LEU A 46 -3.55 -0.66 -1.14
N VAL A 47 -3.79 -1.34 -2.25
CA VAL A 47 -4.04 -2.77 -2.23
C VAL A 47 -2.81 -3.43 -2.84
N LEU A 48 -2.14 -4.25 -2.04
CA LEU A 48 -0.83 -4.78 -2.37
C LEU A 48 -0.92 -6.29 -2.58
N ASP A 49 -0.10 -6.78 -3.50
CA ASP A 49 0.02 -8.22 -3.78
C ASP A 49 -1.35 -8.86 -3.98
N GLN A 50 -2.15 -8.25 -4.85
CA GLN A 50 -3.45 -8.78 -5.25
C GLN A 50 -4.41 -8.95 -4.07
N GLY A 51 -4.29 -8.09 -3.08
CA GLY A 51 -5.19 -8.12 -1.93
C GLY A 51 -4.62 -8.78 -0.71
N ALA A 52 -3.37 -9.25 -0.75
CA ALA A 52 -2.77 -9.88 0.41
C ALA A 52 -2.53 -8.88 1.54
N TRP A 53 -2.41 -7.60 1.20
CA TRP A 53 -2.13 -6.57 2.20
C TRP A 53 -2.80 -5.28 1.76
N GLU A 54 -3.30 -4.52 2.72
CA GLU A 54 -3.88 -3.21 2.43
C GLU A 54 -3.33 -2.19 3.40
N GLU A 55 -3.11 -0.99 2.88
CA GLU A 55 -2.68 0.14 3.68
C GLU A 55 -3.57 1.32 3.38
N VAL A 56 -3.85 2.11 4.40
CA VAL A 56 -4.59 3.35 4.23
C VAL A 56 -3.73 4.47 4.78
N LEU A 57 -3.41 5.41 3.92
CA LEU A 57 -2.53 6.52 4.28
C LEU A 57 -3.32 7.82 4.24
N THR A 58 -3.06 8.68 5.21
CA THR A 58 -3.56 10.04 5.19
C THR A 58 -2.51 10.91 4.51
N VAL A 59 -2.94 11.68 3.52
CA VAL A 59 -1.99 12.51 2.76
C VAL A 59 -2.48 13.94 2.71
N ASP A 60 -1.53 14.86 2.60
CA ASP A 60 -1.84 16.26 2.39
C ASP A 60 -2.34 16.48 0.97
N ALA A 61 -3.05 17.59 0.77
CA ALA A 61 -3.61 17.90 -0.54
C ALA A 61 -2.51 18.02 -1.60
N GLU A 62 -1.40 18.63 -1.24
CA GLU A 62 -0.30 18.76 -2.20
C GLU A 62 0.28 17.40 -2.56
N ASP A 63 0.47 16.55 -1.55
CA ASP A 63 0.97 15.21 -1.81
C ASP A 63 -0.02 14.40 -2.62
N ALA A 64 -1.30 14.56 -2.35
CA ALA A 64 -2.31 13.82 -3.09
C ALA A 64 -2.26 14.15 -4.57
N GLU A 65 -2.06 15.41 -4.90
CA GLU A 65 -2.00 15.83 -6.30
C GLU A 65 -0.79 15.22 -6.99
N VAL A 66 0.37 15.27 -6.34
CA VAL A 66 1.59 14.71 -6.92
C VAL A 66 1.48 13.19 -7.06
N LEU A 67 0.97 12.54 -6.02
CA LEU A 67 0.86 11.09 -6.05
C LEU A 67 -0.11 10.60 -7.11
N GLN A 68 -1.20 11.33 -7.34
CA GLN A 68 -2.10 10.94 -8.41
C GLN A 68 -1.41 10.93 -9.76
N GLY A 69 -0.59 11.94 -10.02
CA GLY A 69 0.14 12.00 -11.26
C GLY A 69 1.14 10.86 -11.40
N LEU A 70 1.87 10.60 -10.31
CA LEU A 70 2.87 9.53 -10.35
C LEU A 70 2.23 8.17 -10.51
N LEU A 71 1.15 7.90 -9.79
CA LEU A 71 0.51 6.60 -9.83
C LEU A 71 -0.13 6.32 -11.18
N ARG A 72 -0.59 7.36 -11.87
CA ARG A 72 -1.14 7.14 -13.20
C ARG A 72 -0.07 6.80 -14.23
N LYS A 73 1.13 7.32 -14.04
CA LYS A 73 2.19 7.17 -15.04
C LYS A 73 3.03 5.93 -14.82
N GLN A 74 3.21 5.52 -13.58
CA GLN A 74 4.12 4.43 -13.26
C GLN A 74 3.38 3.11 -13.24
N LYS A 75 4.01 2.09 -13.80
CA LYS A 75 3.43 0.76 -13.83
C LYS A 75 3.96 -0.12 -12.72
N ASP A 76 5.21 0.09 -12.34
CA ASP A 76 5.84 -0.76 -11.35
C ASP A 76 6.01 0.04 -10.09
N VAL A 77 5.01 -0.02 -9.24
CA VAL A 77 5.01 0.68 -7.97
C VAL A 77 5.04 -0.34 -6.86
N ALA A 78 5.91 -0.12 -5.91
CA ALA A 78 6.03 -0.99 -4.75
C ALA A 78 5.91 -0.17 -3.49
N TYR A 79 5.61 -0.84 -2.40
CA TYR A 79 5.43 -0.18 -1.11
C TYR A 79 6.14 -1.00 -0.04
N ASP A 80 6.98 -0.33 0.73
CA ASP A 80 7.65 -0.93 1.88
C ASP A 80 6.75 -0.76 3.09
N VAL A 81 6.16 -1.85 3.56
CA VAL A 81 5.14 -1.75 4.60
C VAL A 81 5.75 -1.40 5.95
N ASN A 82 7.04 -1.69 6.16
CA ASN A 82 7.68 -1.36 7.42
C ASN A 82 8.12 0.09 7.47
N ARG A 83 8.71 0.56 6.39
CA ARG A 83 9.19 1.94 6.33
C ARG A 83 8.12 2.91 5.88
N ARG A 84 7.05 2.40 5.31
CA ARG A 84 5.93 3.19 4.81
C ARG A 84 6.41 4.10 3.68
N VAL A 85 7.07 3.49 2.71
CA VAL A 85 7.63 4.20 1.58
C VAL A 85 7.06 3.66 0.29
N LEU A 86 6.49 4.55 -0.53
CA LEU A 86 6.08 4.21 -1.88
C LEU A 86 7.28 4.40 -2.81
N MET A 87 7.50 3.43 -3.65
CA MET A 87 8.62 3.46 -4.58
C MET A 87 8.08 3.36 -5.99
N PHE A 88 8.53 4.27 -6.84
CA PHE A 88 8.02 4.38 -8.20
C PHE A 88 9.10 3.96 -9.18
N GLY A 89 8.67 3.18 -10.17
CA GLY A 89 9.58 2.79 -11.22
C GLY A 89 10.71 1.90 -10.75
N THR A 90 10.40 0.97 -9.83
CA THR A 90 11.44 0.07 -9.33
C THR A 90 11.90 -0.83 -10.46
N THR A 91 13.21 -0.87 -10.68
CA THR A 91 13.79 -1.65 -11.74
C THR A 91 14.91 -2.50 -11.17
N PRO A 92 14.91 -3.79 -11.42
CA PRO A 92 16.01 -4.61 -10.95
C PRO A 92 17.32 -4.17 -11.58
N VAL A 93 18.35 -4.05 -10.75
CA VAL A 93 19.67 -3.64 -11.21
C VAL A 93 20.47 -4.88 -11.53
N GLY A 94 21.22 -4.83 -12.64
CA GLY A 94 22.02 -5.97 -13.05
C GLY A 94 21.30 -6.91 -14.00
N HIS A 95 20.11 -6.60 -14.38
CA HIS A 95 19.35 -7.34 -15.39
C HIS A 95 19.38 -6.59 -16.69
N SER A 96 19.47 -7.29 -17.73
CA SER A 96 19.50 -6.67 -19.04
C SER A 96 18.20 -6.81 -19.74
#